data_dfd16545695db034b0a3816376ca9d0f
#
_entry.id   dfd16545695db034b0a3816376ca9d0f
#
_cell.length_a   1.000
_cell.length_b   1.000
_cell.length_c   1.000
_cell.angle_alpha   90.00
_cell.angle_beta   90.00
_cell.angle_gamma   90.00
#
_symmetry.space_group_name_H-M   'P 1'
#
loop_
_entity.id
_entity.type
_entity.pdbx_description
1 polymer ?
#
loop_
_entity_poly.entity_id
_entity_poly.type
_entity_poly.pdbx_seq_one_letter_code
_entity_poly.pdbx_strand_id
1 'polypeptide(L)'
;TVVLIDAAFLNFVITDMKRYFEETLQRSLQEIDLSMLTTYLTLDAGIAEGKNEVQFLFVYDKESGNLAHCQPSDLEKELNGVAFQSPYGEYSFASVPSEGMVTREDLFLDLLSIVADSADVKRMIVISFNEEYGKKVADALNEIKDKEVIQFRMNEPDAPVKYKWEMLDFPVMQALGIKADELQ
;
A
#
# COMPACT_ATOMS: atom_id res chain seq x y z
N THR A 1 0.14 -13.30 4.50
CA THR A 1 -0.27 -11.89 4.45
C THR A 1 -0.26 -11.39 3.01
N VAL A 2 -1.33 -10.72 2.63
CA VAL A 2 -1.44 -10.06 1.31
C VAL A 2 -1.63 -8.56 1.56
N VAL A 3 -0.81 -7.75 0.87
CA VAL A 3 -0.92 -6.29 0.88
C VAL A 3 -1.44 -5.87 -0.50
N LEU A 4 -2.67 -5.42 -0.57
CA LEU A 4 -3.33 -5.01 -1.81
C LEU A 4 -3.24 -3.49 -1.93
N ILE A 5 -2.58 -3.01 -2.99
CA ILE A 5 -2.25 -1.59 -3.15
C ILE A 5 -2.78 -1.06 -4.49
N ASP A 6 -3.55 0.03 -4.42
CA ASP A 6 -3.87 0.84 -5.59
C ASP A 6 -2.66 1.73 -5.91
N ALA A 7 -1.97 1.44 -7.01
CA ALA A 7 -0.75 2.15 -7.36
C ALA A 7 -0.98 3.63 -7.66
N ALA A 8 -2.13 3.98 -8.24
CA ALA A 8 -2.46 5.38 -8.52
C ALA A 8 -2.60 6.17 -7.23
N PHE A 9 -3.21 5.58 -6.20
CA PHE A 9 -3.33 6.23 -4.89
C PHE A 9 -1.97 6.40 -4.23
N LEU A 10 -1.14 5.36 -4.23
CA LEU A 10 0.19 5.43 -3.64
C LEU A 10 1.02 6.52 -4.33
N ASN A 11 0.96 6.61 -5.66
CA ASN A 11 1.65 7.66 -6.43
C ASN A 11 1.16 9.05 -6.04
N PHE A 12 -0.14 9.21 -5.88
CA PHE A 12 -0.74 10.48 -5.47
C PHE A 12 -0.21 10.90 -4.09
N VAL A 13 -0.23 9.97 -3.12
CA VAL A 13 0.24 10.24 -1.76
C VAL A 13 1.72 10.60 -1.73
N ILE A 14 2.56 9.81 -2.39
CA ILE A 14 4.02 10.04 -2.39
C ILE A 14 4.35 11.38 -3.06
N THR A 15 3.76 11.65 -4.21
CA THR A 15 4.02 12.90 -4.94
C THR A 15 3.59 14.12 -4.12
N ASP A 16 2.41 14.07 -3.53
CA ASP A 16 1.88 15.17 -2.72
C ASP A 16 2.70 15.39 -1.47
N MET A 17 3.04 14.33 -0.75
CA MET A 17 3.84 14.42 0.47
C MET A 17 5.26 14.91 0.20
N LYS A 18 5.90 14.39 -0.85
CA LYS A 18 7.25 14.81 -1.22
C LYS A 18 7.29 16.31 -1.52
N ARG A 19 6.34 16.81 -2.31
CA ARG A 19 6.25 18.23 -2.63
C ARG A 19 6.00 19.07 -1.38
N TYR A 20 5.04 18.70 -0.56
CA TYR A 20 4.68 19.43 0.66
C TYR A 20 5.88 19.53 1.61
N PHE A 21 6.55 18.42 1.89
CA PHE A 21 7.66 18.42 2.85
C PHE A 21 8.93 19.03 2.28
N GLU A 22 9.17 18.98 0.98
CA GLU A 22 10.29 19.70 0.37
C GLU A 22 10.11 21.21 0.55
N GLU A 23 8.89 21.70 0.38
CA GLU A 23 8.59 23.12 0.63
C GLU A 23 8.70 23.47 2.11
N THR A 24 8.11 22.66 2.98
CA THR A 24 8.08 22.93 4.42
C THR A 24 9.47 22.85 5.05
N LEU A 25 10.27 21.86 4.68
CA LEU A 25 11.60 21.63 5.26
C LEU A 25 12.72 22.36 4.52
N GLN A 26 12.41 22.99 3.38
CA GLN A 26 13.37 23.75 2.57
C GLN A 26 14.58 22.90 2.18
N ARG A 27 14.35 21.65 1.78
CA ARG A 27 15.36 20.75 1.26
C ARG A 27 14.77 19.72 0.33
N SER A 28 15.61 19.10 -0.51
CA SER A 28 15.19 17.99 -1.35
C SER A 28 15.10 16.71 -0.53
N LEU A 29 14.07 15.92 -0.79
CA LEU A 29 13.89 14.62 -0.17
C LEU A 29 14.42 13.52 -1.09
N GLN A 30 14.80 12.40 -0.49
CA GLN A 30 15.36 11.27 -1.24
C GLN A 30 14.28 10.53 -2.03
N GLU A 31 14.71 9.83 -3.08
CA GLU A 31 13.87 8.84 -3.72
C GLU A 31 13.59 7.71 -2.73
N ILE A 32 12.43 7.09 -2.84
CA ILE A 32 12.03 6.00 -1.95
C ILE A 32 12.67 4.70 -2.43
N ASP A 33 13.39 4.03 -1.53
CA ASP A 33 13.77 2.63 -1.70
C ASP A 33 12.51 1.80 -1.40
N LEU A 34 11.96 1.13 -2.40
CA LEU A 34 10.72 0.38 -2.26
C LEU A 34 10.83 -0.72 -1.21
N SER A 35 12.01 -1.36 -1.09
CA SER A 35 12.22 -2.37 -0.06
C SER A 35 12.06 -1.78 1.35
N MET A 36 12.48 -0.54 1.55
CA MET A 36 12.32 0.15 2.84
C MET A 36 10.86 0.55 3.08
N LEU A 37 10.16 1.07 2.07
CA LEU A 37 8.74 1.41 2.23
C LEU A 37 7.92 0.18 2.60
N THR A 38 8.13 -0.94 1.91
CA THR A 38 7.41 -2.17 2.21
C THR A 38 7.73 -2.70 3.61
N THR A 39 8.97 -2.52 4.07
CA THR A 39 9.37 -2.87 5.43
C THR A 39 8.66 -1.98 6.47
N TYR A 40 8.59 -0.68 6.23
CA TYR A 40 7.88 0.23 7.15
C TYR A 40 6.38 -0.07 7.21
N LEU A 41 5.77 -0.41 6.06
CA LEU A 41 4.37 -0.86 6.04
C LEU A 41 4.16 -2.13 6.86
N THR A 42 5.07 -3.09 6.72
CA THR A 42 5.03 -4.35 7.48
C THR A 42 5.11 -4.08 8.98
N LEU A 43 6.04 -3.24 9.39
CA LEU A 43 6.22 -2.86 10.80
C LEU A 43 4.98 -2.16 11.36
N ASP A 44 4.47 -1.16 10.64
CA ASP A 44 3.33 -0.38 11.12
C ASP A 44 2.03 -1.19 11.12
N ALA A 45 1.96 -2.25 10.33
CA ALA A 45 0.86 -3.21 10.37
C ALA A 45 0.95 -4.18 11.56
N GLY A 46 2.04 -4.13 12.33
CA GLY A 46 2.22 -4.97 13.51
C GLY A 46 2.72 -6.38 13.22
N ILE A 47 3.34 -6.61 12.07
CA ILE A 47 3.93 -7.92 11.75
C ILE A 47 5.26 -8.06 12.49
N ALA A 48 5.38 -9.08 13.29
CA ALA A 48 6.60 -9.36 14.06
C ALA A 48 7.69 -9.97 13.17
N GLU A 49 8.94 -9.80 13.59
CA GLU A 49 10.06 -10.49 12.94
C GLU A 49 9.82 -12.00 12.92
N GLY A 50 10.26 -12.65 11.84
CA GLY A 50 10.13 -14.09 11.73
C GLY A 50 9.91 -14.56 10.29
N LYS A 51 9.42 -15.78 10.17
CA LYS A 51 9.18 -16.44 8.88
C LYS A 51 7.79 -16.15 8.34
N ASN A 52 7.51 -14.90 8.08
CA ASN A 52 6.25 -14.50 7.44
C ASN A 52 6.38 -14.56 5.92
N GLU A 53 5.26 -14.74 5.25
CA GLU A 53 5.17 -14.56 3.80
C GLU A 53 4.28 -13.35 3.56
N VAL A 54 4.83 -12.32 2.91
CA VAL A 54 4.09 -11.07 2.63
C VAL A 54 4.10 -10.85 1.14
N GLN A 55 2.93 -10.94 0.53
CA GLN A 55 2.76 -10.68 -0.90
C GLN A 55 2.21 -9.28 -1.10
N PHE A 56 2.95 -8.47 -1.85
CA PHE A 56 2.52 -7.13 -2.27
C PHE A 56 1.90 -7.24 -3.65
N LEU A 57 0.63 -6.88 -3.74
CA LEU A 57 -0.14 -6.98 -4.98
C LEU A 57 -0.56 -5.57 -5.39
N PHE A 58 0.06 -5.07 -6.47
CA PHE A 58 -0.20 -3.74 -7.01
C PHE A 58 -1.24 -3.81 -8.11
N VAL A 59 -2.26 -2.96 -8.02
CA VAL A 59 -3.26 -2.77 -9.07
C VAL A 59 -2.97 -1.43 -9.73
N TYR A 60 -2.84 -1.41 -11.05
CA TYR A 60 -2.48 -0.19 -11.76
C TYR A 60 -3.20 -0.06 -13.10
N ASP A 61 -3.27 1.17 -13.61
CA ASP A 61 -3.74 1.49 -14.96
C ASP A 61 -2.57 2.06 -15.78
N LYS A 62 -2.86 2.56 -16.98
CA LYS A 62 -1.81 3.11 -17.86
C LYS A 62 -1.02 4.24 -17.23
N GLU A 63 -1.68 5.09 -16.45
CA GLU A 63 -1.07 6.26 -15.83
C GLU A 63 -0.27 5.92 -14.57
N SER A 64 -0.49 4.73 -13.99
CA SER A 64 0.14 4.33 -12.72
C SER A 64 1.05 3.12 -12.84
N GLY A 65 1.53 2.81 -14.03
CA GLY A 65 2.44 1.68 -14.27
C GLY A 65 3.83 1.84 -13.68
N ASN A 66 4.20 3.05 -13.27
CA ASN A 66 5.45 3.33 -12.57
C ASN A 66 5.14 3.95 -11.22
N LEU A 67 5.81 3.45 -10.17
CA LEU A 67 5.66 4.02 -8.83
C LEU A 67 6.44 5.32 -8.74
N ALA A 68 5.74 6.41 -8.46
CA ALA A 68 6.31 7.75 -8.41
C ALA A 68 7.39 7.83 -7.33
N HIS A 69 8.54 8.39 -7.69
CA HIS A 69 9.66 8.65 -6.77
C HIS A 69 10.15 7.40 -6.02
N CYS A 70 9.99 6.22 -6.59
CA CYS A 70 10.42 4.95 -6.03
C CYS A 70 11.47 4.26 -6.90
N GLN A 71 12.30 3.44 -6.25
CA GLN A 71 13.25 2.55 -6.92
C GLN A 71 13.14 1.17 -6.26
N PRO A 72 12.89 0.10 -7.03
CA PRO A 72 12.46 0.11 -8.45
C PRO A 72 11.06 0.68 -8.62
N SER A 73 10.70 1.06 -9.86
CA SER A 73 9.45 1.76 -10.12
C SER A 73 8.53 1.07 -11.12
N ASP A 74 9.09 0.39 -12.12
CA ASP A 74 8.29 -0.21 -13.19
C ASP A 74 7.59 -1.49 -12.70
N LEU A 75 6.27 -1.40 -12.55
CA LEU A 75 5.47 -2.49 -11.99
C LEU A 75 5.49 -3.74 -12.85
N GLU A 76 5.46 -3.58 -14.17
CA GLU A 76 5.46 -4.70 -15.10
C GLU A 76 6.84 -5.33 -15.25
N LYS A 77 7.86 -4.50 -15.45
CA LYS A 77 9.20 -4.96 -15.86
C LYS A 77 10.14 -5.23 -14.69
N GLU A 78 10.03 -4.45 -13.61
CA GLU A 78 10.98 -4.53 -12.51
C GLU A 78 10.43 -5.24 -11.27
N LEU A 79 9.14 -5.24 -11.07
CA LEU A 79 8.53 -5.72 -9.82
C LEU A 79 7.73 -7.01 -9.97
N ASN A 80 7.02 -7.19 -11.07
CA ASN A 80 6.15 -8.36 -11.20
C ASN A 80 6.95 -9.68 -11.16
N GLY A 81 6.64 -10.53 -10.18
CA GLY A 81 7.30 -11.82 -10.00
C GLY A 81 8.59 -11.79 -9.20
N VAL A 82 8.94 -10.65 -8.61
CA VAL A 82 10.17 -10.50 -7.81
C VAL A 82 9.91 -10.89 -6.35
N ALA A 83 10.88 -11.54 -5.72
CA ALA A 83 10.83 -11.88 -4.30
C ALA A 83 12.19 -11.61 -3.65
N PHE A 84 12.17 -11.25 -2.36
CA PHE A 84 13.40 -11.10 -1.59
C PHE A 84 13.15 -11.39 -0.10
N GLN A 85 14.23 -11.70 0.63
CA GLN A 85 14.16 -11.96 2.07
C GLN A 85 14.37 -10.68 2.87
N SER A 86 13.58 -10.53 3.92
CA SER A 86 13.72 -9.44 4.89
C SER A 86 13.75 -10.04 6.30
N PRO A 87 14.09 -9.25 7.34
CA PRO A 87 13.98 -9.74 8.74
C PRO A 87 12.55 -10.12 9.13
N TYR A 88 11.54 -9.61 8.42
CA TYR A 88 10.12 -9.86 8.68
C TYR A 88 9.54 -11.00 7.86
N GLY A 89 10.36 -11.60 6.99
CA GLY A 89 9.95 -12.74 6.17
C GLY A 89 10.25 -12.55 4.70
N GLU A 90 9.69 -13.42 3.89
CA GLU A 90 9.82 -13.33 2.43
C GLU A 90 8.80 -12.34 1.88
N TYR A 91 9.28 -11.35 1.14
CA TYR A 91 8.45 -10.39 0.41
C TYR A 91 8.39 -10.80 -1.06
N SER A 92 7.20 -10.91 -1.59
CA SER A 92 7.00 -11.16 -3.01
C SER A 92 6.12 -10.06 -3.59
N PHE A 93 6.34 -9.77 -4.89
CA PHE A 93 5.64 -8.71 -5.59
C PHE A 93 4.93 -9.26 -6.82
N ALA A 94 3.69 -8.86 -6.98
CA ALA A 94 2.92 -9.10 -8.20
C ALA A 94 2.24 -7.79 -8.58
N SER A 95 2.05 -7.58 -9.87
CA SER A 95 1.36 -6.39 -10.37
C SER A 95 0.33 -6.81 -11.41
N VAL A 96 -0.85 -6.19 -11.35
CA VAL A 96 -1.98 -6.53 -12.21
C VAL A 96 -2.48 -5.26 -12.89
N PRO A 97 -2.41 -5.18 -14.22
CA PRO A 97 -2.91 -4.02 -14.95
C PRO A 97 -4.41 -4.11 -15.18
N SER A 98 -5.10 -2.97 -15.11
CA SER A 98 -6.45 -2.88 -15.63
C SER A 98 -6.38 -2.74 -17.14
N GLU A 99 -7.13 -3.57 -17.87
CA GLU A 99 -7.09 -3.62 -19.33
C GLU A 99 -8.49 -3.65 -19.92
N GLY A 100 -8.61 -3.09 -21.12
CA GLY A 100 -9.87 -3.12 -21.85
C GLY A 100 -10.96 -2.33 -21.15
N MET A 101 -12.11 -2.96 -20.93
CA MET A 101 -13.26 -2.33 -20.30
C MET A 101 -13.26 -2.42 -18.78
N VAL A 102 -12.28 -3.11 -18.19
CA VAL A 102 -12.14 -3.24 -16.74
C VAL A 102 -11.37 -2.03 -16.21
N THR A 103 -11.98 -1.28 -15.30
CA THR A 103 -11.35 -0.13 -14.68
C THR A 103 -10.43 -0.56 -13.53
N ARG A 104 -9.53 0.35 -13.12
CA ARG A 104 -8.68 0.09 -11.94
C ARG A 104 -9.54 -0.16 -10.69
N GLU A 105 -10.62 0.60 -10.51
CA GLU A 105 -11.57 0.41 -9.41
C GLU A 105 -12.16 -1.00 -9.43
N ASP A 106 -12.71 -1.43 -10.57
CA ASP A 106 -13.33 -2.75 -10.69
C ASP A 106 -12.33 -3.87 -10.40
N LEU A 107 -11.12 -3.74 -10.95
CA LEU A 107 -10.07 -4.72 -10.73
C LEU A 107 -9.66 -4.79 -9.25
N PHE A 108 -9.52 -3.64 -8.62
CA PHE A 108 -9.16 -3.57 -7.20
C PHE A 108 -10.22 -4.28 -6.34
N LEU A 109 -11.49 -3.98 -6.58
CA LEU A 109 -12.60 -4.57 -5.82
C LEU A 109 -12.73 -6.09 -6.07
N ASP A 110 -12.49 -6.53 -7.31
CA ASP A 110 -12.49 -7.97 -7.62
C ASP A 110 -11.37 -8.70 -6.88
N LEU A 111 -10.16 -8.15 -6.89
CA LEU A 111 -9.02 -8.73 -6.18
C LEU A 111 -9.23 -8.71 -4.67
N LEU A 112 -9.81 -7.64 -4.15
CA LEU A 112 -10.18 -7.55 -2.73
C LEU A 112 -11.09 -8.71 -2.33
N SER A 113 -12.10 -8.98 -3.14
CA SER A 113 -13.04 -10.08 -2.91
C SER A 113 -12.35 -11.44 -2.96
N ILE A 114 -11.48 -11.65 -3.96
CA ILE A 114 -10.73 -12.89 -4.10
C ILE A 114 -9.85 -13.16 -2.89
N VAL A 115 -9.12 -12.14 -2.43
CA VAL A 115 -8.25 -12.26 -1.25
C VAL A 115 -9.08 -12.49 0.01
N ALA A 116 -10.20 -11.80 0.14
CA ALA A 116 -11.11 -11.95 1.29
C ALA A 116 -11.67 -13.38 1.39
N ASP A 117 -11.92 -14.03 0.24
CA ASP A 117 -12.46 -15.38 0.19
C ASP A 117 -11.39 -16.48 0.30
N SER A 118 -10.11 -16.11 0.25
CA SER A 118 -9.01 -17.07 0.30
C SER A 118 -8.75 -17.56 1.73
N ALA A 119 -8.97 -18.84 2.00
CA ALA A 119 -8.73 -19.44 3.30
C ALA A 119 -7.24 -19.44 3.70
N ASP A 120 -6.34 -19.38 2.74
CA ASP A 120 -4.90 -19.39 2.98
C ASP A 120 -4.37 -18.02 3.43
N VAL A 121 -5.13 -16.94 3.19
CA VAL A 121 -4.76 -15.59 3.61
C VAL A 121 -5.31 -15.34 5.01
N LYS A 122 -4.42 -15.14 5.98
CA LYS A 122 -4.78 -14.89 7.38
C LYS A 122 -4.84 -13.40 7.71
N ARG A 123 -4.12 -12.58 6.97
CA ARG A 123 -4.05 -11.13 7.19
C ARG A 123 -4.09 -10.40 5.85
N MET A 124 -4.94 -9.37 5.78
CA MET A 124 -5.04 -8.49 4.64
C MET A 124 -4.64 -7.08 5.05
N ILE A 125 -3.79 -6.47 4.25
CA ILE A 125 -3.44 -5.05 4.39
C ILE A 125 -3.90 -4.38 3.10
N VAL A 126 -4.63 -3.26 3.23
CA VAL A 126 -5.31 -2.64 2.10
C VAL A 126 -4.93 -1.17 2.00
N ILE A 127 -4.52 -0.75 0.81
CA ILE A 127 -4.25 0.65 0.47
C ILE A 127 -5.06 0.97 -0.78
N SER A 128 -6.22 1.57 -0.59
CA SER A 128 -7.19 1.84 -1.64
C SER A 128 -7.34 3.33 -1.91
N PHE A 129 -7.85 3.68 -3.09
CA PHE A 129 -8.11 5.07 -3.47
C PHE A 129 -9.48 5.51 -2.90
N ASN A 130 -9.47 5.90 -1.64
CA ASN A 130 -10.71 6.15 -0.89
C ASN A 130 -11.54 7.31 -1.42
N GLU A 131 -10.92 8.30 -2.04
CA GLU A 131 -11.63 9.42 -2.66
C GLU A 131 -12.44 8.98 -3.88
N GLU A 132 -12.08 7.85 -4.49
CA GLU A 132 -12.77 7.34 -5.68
C GLU A 132 -13.79 6.25 -5.33
N TYR A 133 -13.43 5.29 -4.47
CA TYR A 133 -14.30 4.14 -4.17
C TYR A 133 -14.20 3.66 -2.71
N GLY A 134 -13.85 4.54 -1.79
CA GLY A 134 -13.63 4.20 -0.39
C GLY A 134 -14.82 3.55 0.31
N LYS A 135 -16.04 3.99 -0.01
CA LYS A 135 -17.24 3.41 0.62
C LYS A 135 -17.41 1.94 0.26
N LYS A 136 -17.17 1.57 -1.00
CA LYS A 136 -17.24 0.17 -1.45
C LYS A 136 -16.20 -0.69 -0.74
N VAL A 137 -15.00 -0.15 -0.54
CA VAL A 137 -13.93 -0.85 0.19
C VAL A 137 -14.32 -1.02 1.66
N ALA A 138 -14.79 0.04 2.32
CA ALA A 138 -15.18 -0.02 3.73
C ALA A 138 -16.31 -1.05 3.95
N ASP A 139 -17.31 -1.05 3.08
CA ASP A 139 -18.40 -2.02 3.16
C ASP A 139 -17.88 -3.46 3.02
N ALA A 140 -16.97 -3.70 2.07
CA ALA A 140 -16.39 -5.02 1.86
C ALA A 140 -15.53 -5.46 3.06
N LEU A 141 -14.69 -4.56 3.59
CA LEU A 141 -13.81 -4.90 4.71
C LEU A 141 -14.60 -5.15 6.00
N ASN A 142 -15.70 -4.43 6.22
CA ASN A 142 -16.55 -4.64 7.39
C ASN A 142 -17.21 -6.02 7.42
N GLU A 143 -17.35 -6.68 6.28
CA GLU A 143 -17.94 -8.02 6.18
C GLU A 143 -16.94 -9.15 6.45
N ILE A 144 -15.64 -8.86 6.48
CA ILE A 144 -14.61 -9.87 6.70
C ILE A 144 -14.49 -10.16 8.20
N LYS A 145 -14.70 -11.43 8.59
CA LYS A 145 -14.72 -11.83 10.01
C LYS A 145 -13.65 -12.85 10.38
N ASP A 146 -13.07 -13.53 9.40
CA ASP A 146 -12.16 -14.65 9.61
C ASP A 146 -10.69 -14.30 9.38
N LYS A 147 -10.39 -13.02 9.15
CA LYS A 147 -9.04 -12.53 8.88
C LYS A 147 -8.75 -11.27 9.69
N GLU A 148 -7.46 -11.05 9.95
CA GLU A 148 -7.00 -9.75 10.42
C GLU A 148 -6.97 -8.79 9.22
N VAL A 149 -7.64 -7.64 9.35
CA VAL A 149 -7.72 -6.64 8.29
C VAL A 149 -7.16 -5.33 8.81
N ILE A 150 -6.22 -4.75 8.06
CA ILE A 150 -5.62 -3.45 8.38
C ILE A 150 -5.68 -2.59 7.12
N GLN A 151 -6.27 -1.41 7.21
CA GLN A 151 -6.28 -0.45 6.13
C GLN A 151 -5.36 0.70 6.45
N PHE A 152 -4.43 1.03 5.54
CA PHE A 152 -3.67 2.28 5.64
C PHE A 152 -4.43 3.39 4.96
N ARG A 153 -4.59 4.50 5.65
CA ARG A 153 -5.39 5.64 5.21
C ARG A 153 -4.64 6.95 5.40
N MET A 154 -5.04 7.96 4.64
CA MET A 154 -4.53 9.32 4.85
C MET A 154 -5.42 10.13 5.78
N ASN A 155 -6.68 9.71 5.96
CA ASN A 155 -7.64 10.38 6.83
C ASN A 155 -8.40 9.36 7.65
N GLU A 156 -8.91 9.80 8.81
CA GLU A 156 -9.79 8.98 9.63
C GLU A 156 -11.04 8.57 8.84
N PRO A 157 -11.56 7.33 9.03
CA PRO A 157 -12.81 6.93 8.38
C PRO A 157 -13.97 7.84 8.73
N ASP A 158 -14.86 8.08 7.77
CA ASP A 158 -16.04 8.94 7.95
C ASP A 158 -17.07 8.34 8.93
N ALA A 159 -17.07 7.03 9.08
CA ALA A 159 -17.95 6.30 9.98
C ALA A 159 -17.16 5.22 10.71
N PRO A 160 -17.64 4.74 11.88
CA PRO A 160 -16.98 3.66 12.60
C PRO A 160 -16.83 2.41 11.74
N VAL A 161 -15.64 1.78 11.80
CA VAL A 161 -15.32 0.57 11.05
C VAL A 161 -14.99 -0.58 12.01
N LYS A 162 -15.17 -1.81 11.54
CA LYS A 162 -14.96 -3.02 12.35
C LYS A 162 -13.53 -3.58 12.24
N TYR A 163 -12.71 -2.99 11.40
CA TYR A 163 -11.33 -3.42 11.15
C TYR A 163 -10.34 -2.37 11.65
N LYS A 164 -9.07 -2.75 11.73
CA LYS A 164 -8.00 -1.82 12.13
C LYS A 164 -7.64 -0.91 10.97
N TRP A 165 -7.24 0.32 11.29
CA TRP A 165 -6.68 1.23 10.30
C TRP A 165 -5.50 1.99 10.89
N GLU A 166 -4.57 2.37 10.03
CA GLU A 166 -3.35 3.08 10.38
C GLU A 166 -3.12 4.23 9.40
N MET A 167 -2.36 5.23 9.82
CA MET A 167 -2.03 6.36 8.96
C MET A 167 -0.90 5.98 7.99
N LEU A 168 -1.16 6.16 6.70
CA LEU A 168 -0.19 5.89 5.64
C LEU A 168 0.96 6.90 5.62
N ASP A 169 0.75 8.10 6.13
CA ASP A 169 1.75 9.15 6.11
C ASP A 169 3.03 8.77 6.87
N PHE A 170 2.94 8.05 7.98
CA PHE A 170 4.12 7.68 8.77
C PHE A 170 5.11 6.81 7.99
N PRO A 171 4.73 5.66 7.42
CA PRO A 171 5.68 4.87 6.64
C PRO A 171 6.20 5.61 5.40
N VAL A 172 5.39 6.45 4.75
CA VAL A 172 5.84 7.23 3.60
C VAL A 172 6.85 8.29 4.02
N MET A 173 6.60 9.01 5.14
CA MET A 173 7.57 9.97 5.67
C MET A 173 8.91 9.33 5.98
N GLN A 174 8.89 8.16 6.62
CA GLN A 174 10.13 7.43 6.92
C GLN A 174 10.87 7.05 5.63
N ALA A 175 10.15 6.57 4.62
CA ALA A 175 10.75 6.19 3.35
C ALA A 175 11.32 7.39 2.59
N LEU A 176 10.75 8.58 2.76
CA LEU A 176 11.26 9.82 2.18
C LEU A 176 12.48 10.38 2.93
N GLY A 177 12.84 9.78 4.06
CA GLY A 177 13.99 10.22 4.85
C GLY A 177 13.71 11.40 5.77
N ILE A 178 12.44 11.61 6.13
CA ILE A 178 12.04 12.67 7.05
C ILE A 178 12.22 12.16 8.48
N LYS A 179 12.94 12.91 9.30
CA LYS A 179 13.18 12.57 10.71
C LYS A 179 12.18 13.25 11.60
N ALA A 180 11.86 12.62 12.73
CA ALA A 180 10.87 13.14 13.68
C ALA A 180 11.22 14.53 14.21
N ASP A 181 12.51 14.82 14.43
CA ASP A 181 12.97 16.12 14.91
C ASP A 181 12.79 17.26 13.89
N GLU A 182 12.70 16.93 12.60
CA GLU A 182 12.43 17.93 11.55
C GLU A 182 10.99 18.43 11.57
N LEU A 183 10.09 17.71 12.24
CA LEU A 183 8.66 18.04 12.29
C LEU A 183 8.28 18.92 13.48
N GLN A 184 9.25 19.26 14.32
CA GLN A 184 9.02 20.10 15.51
C GLN A 184 9.20 21.59 15.22
#